data_50f8ec53bb8b98fa6ca17e440833624e
#
_entry.id   50f8ec53bb8b98fa6ca17e440833624e
#
_cell.length_a   1.000
_cell.length_b   1.000
_cell.length_c   1.000
_cell.angle_alpha   90.00
_cell.angle_beta   90.00
_cell.angle_gamma   90.00
#
_symmetry.space_group_name_H-M   'P 1'
#
loop_
_entity.id
_entity.type
_entity.pdbx_description
1 polymer ?
#
loop_
_entity_poly.entity_id
_entity_poly.type
_entity_poly.pdbx_seq_one_letter_code
_entity_poly.pdbx_strand_id
1 'polypeptide(L)'
;MSESEFVRHEPCSTCGSSDANSLYSDGHSFCFSCNTYTPGEGEVVHNHQKMTTNVQLRGSAERLQKRRISEKICQKYKIHKDGNVLRFYYFTESGVLEGCKVKTKDKVFTYEGNVPGTLFGQHLFPASGKRVVITEGELDAASCSEAMPGWPMVSLPSGAASARKSVQRAIPW
;
A
#
# COMPACT_ATOMS: atom_id res chain seq x y z
N MET A 1 -13.76 -30.89 -2.51
CA MET A 1 -13.96 -29.44 -2.31
C MET A 1 -14.28 -28.87 -3.66
N SER A 2 -15.49 -28.43 -3.90
CA SER A 2 -15.86 -27.79 -5.17
C SER A 2 -15.11 -26.46 -5.28
N GLU A 3 -14.31 -26.32 -6.33
CA GLU A 3 -13.69 -25.05 -6.64
C GLU A 3 -14.80 -24.04 -6.95
N SER A 4 -14.74 -22.89 -6.30
CA SER A 4 -15.68 -21.80 -6.50
C SER A 4 -15.28 -21.07 -7.79
N GLU A 5 -16.22 -20.91 -8.74
CA GLU A 5 -15.99 -20.27 -10.03
C GLU A 5 -16.51 -18.84 -10.04
N PHE A 6 -15.79 -17.95 -10.72
CA PHE A 6 -16.25 -16.57 -10.94
C PHE A 6 -17.51 -16.53 -11.80
N VAL A 7 -18.53 -15.79 -11.37
CA VAL A 7 -19.80 -15.63 -12.08
C VAL A 7 -19.90 -14.30 -12.81
N ARG A 8 -19.74 -13.17 -12.10
CA ARG A 8 -19.85 -11.82 -12.66
C ARG A 8 -19.29 -10.75 -11.75
N HIS A 9 -19.08 -9.57 -12.32
CA HIS A 9 -18.88 -8.34 -11.55
C HIS A 9 -20.21 -7.66 -11.22
N GLU A 10 -20.27 -7.02 -10.06
CA GLU A 10 -21.45 -6.27 -9.61
C GLU A 10 -21.05 -5.06 -8.74
N PRO A 11 -21.96 -4.11 -8.52
CA PRO A 11 -21.71 -2.98 -7.64
C PRO A 11 -21.44 -3.43 -6.21
N CYS A 12 -20.48 -2.77 -5.55
CA CYS A 12 -20.17 -3.02 -4.14
C CYS A 12 -21.03 -2.12 -3.24
N SER A 13 -21.85 -2.72 -2.38
CA SER A 13 -22.67 -1.98 -1.41
C SER A 13 -21.86 -1.25 -0.33
N THR A 14 -20.64 -1.72 -0.06
CA THR A 14 -19.76 -1.17 0.98
C THR A 14 -19.02 0.09 0.53
N CYS A 15 -18.52 0.12 -0.70
CA CYS A 15 -17.67 1.23 -1.17
C CYS A 15 -18.26 2.00 -2.36
N GLY A 16 -19.39 1.56 -2.90
CA GLY A 16 -20.06 2.20 -4.03
C GLY A 16 -19.34 2.03 -5.37
N SER A 17 -18.34 1.16 -5.47
CA SER A 17 -17.74 0.82 -6.77
C SER A 17 -18.77 0.15 -7.66
N SER A 18 -18.82 0.53 -8.94
CA SER A 18 -19.82 0.05 -9.90
C SER A 18 -19.63 -1.40 -10.31
N ASP A 19 -18.39 -1.93 -10.26
CA ASP A 19 -18.00 -3.18 -10.89
C ASP A 19 -16.86 -3.94 -10.21
N ALA A 20 -16.38 -3.48 -9.04
CA ALA A 20 -15.25 -4.11 -8.39
C ALA A 20 -15.61 -5.29 -7.47
N ASN A 21 -16.89 -5.59 -7.28
CA ASN A 21 -17.34 -6.73 -6.48
C ASN A 21 -17.51 -7.95 -7.39
N SER A 22 -16.70 -8.98 -7.18
CA SER A 22 -16.78 -10.24 -7.93
C SER A 22 -17.63 -11.25 -7.16
N LEU A 23 -18.71 -11.72 -7.79
CA LEU A 23 -19.58 -12.79 -7.29
C LEU A 23 -19.11 -14.15 -7.80
N TYR A 24 -19.14 -15.15 -6.93
CA TYR A 24 -18.70 -16.52 -7.20
C TYR A 24 -19.85 -17.54 -7.08
N SER A 25 -19.66 -18.73 -7.66
CA SER A 25 -20.71 -19.76 -7.79
C SER A 25 -21.23 -20.33 -6.47
N ASP A 26 -20.48 -20.21 -5.40
CA ASP A 26 -20.86 -20.59 -4.03
C ASP A 26 -21.57 -19.45 -3.28
N GLY A 27 -21.86 -18.35 -3.96
CA GLY A 27 -22.55 -17.17 -3.42
C GLY A 27 -21.67 -16.20 -2.66
N HIS A 28 -20.37 -16.51 -2.43
CA HIS A 28 -19.48 -15.51 -1.85
C HIS A 28 -19.16 -14.40 -2.84
N SER A 29 -18.83 -13.23 -2.33
CA SER A 29 -18.32 -12.15 -3.17
C SER A 29 -17.09 -11.46 -2.55
N PHE A 30 -16.24 -10.91 -3.42
CA PHE A 30 -15.06 -10.16 -3.02
C PHE A 30 -14.93 -8.87 -3.81
N CYS A 31 -14.88 -7.76 -3.10
CA CYS A 31 -14.68 -6.45 -3.71
C CYS A 31 -13.19 -6.08 -3.77
N PHE A 32 -12.63 -6.02 -4.97
CA PHE A 32 -11.23 -5.63 -5.20
C PHE A 32 -10.94 -4.14 -4.97
N SER A 33 -11.97 -3.31 -4.85
CA SER A 33 -11.82 -1.88 -4.55
C SER A 33 -11.64 -1.59 -3.05
N CYS A 34 -12.38 -2.29 -2.20
CA CYS A 34 -12.34 -2.06 -0.74
C CYS A 34 -11.89 -3.28 0.06
N ASN A 35 -11.55 -4.40 -0.62
CA ASN A 35 -11.16 -5.67 -0.03
C ASN A 35 -12.23 -6.25 0.92
N THR A 36 -13.50 -5.95 0.66
CA THR A 36 -14.61 -6.54 1.42
C THR A 36 -14.89 -7.93 0.88
N TYR A 37 -14.87 -8.92 1.75
CA TYR A 37 -15.34 -10.27 1.48
C TYR A 37 -16.75 -10.44 2.06
N THR A 38 -17.68 -10.94 1.25
CA THR A 38 -19.03 -11.30 1.69
C THR A 38 -19.16 -12.80 1.50
N PRO A 39 -19.38 -13.59 2.58
CA PRO A 39 -19.57 -15.05 2.44
C PRO A 39 -20.87 -15.34 1.69
N GLY A 40 -20.89 -16.45 0.95
CA GLY A 40 -22.12 -17.05 0.45
C GLY A 40 -23.02 -17.49 1.60
N GLU A 41 -24.27 -17.84 1.35
CA GLU A 41 -25.29 -18.12 2.38
C GLU A 41 -24.73 -18.89 3.60
N GLY A 42 -24.38 -18.15 4.62
CA GLY A 42 -23.79 -18.60 5.89
C GLY A 42 -23.33 -17.39 6.70
N GLU A 43 -23.39 -17.48 8.01
CA GLU A 43 -23.13 -16.39 8.96
C GLU A 43 -22.00 -15.44 8.55
N VAL A 44 -22.26 -14.14 8.58
CA VAL A 44 -21.28 -13.07 8.37
C VAL A 44 -20.20 -13.16 9.44
N VAL A 45 -19.19 -13.95 9.18
CA VAL A 45 -17.97 -13.91 9.98
C VAL A 45 -17.18 -12.68 9.51
N HIS A 46 -17.36 -11.57 10.21
CA HIS A 46 -16.43 -10.45 10.12
C HIS A 46 -15.06 -10.91 10.62
N ASN A 47 -14.37 -11.67 9.80
CA ASN A 47 -13.00 -12.02 10.09
C ASN A 47 -12.09 -10.85 9.71
N HIS A 48 -12.32 -9.70 10.37
CA HIS A 48 -11.25 -8.73 10.60
C HIS A 48 -10.29 -9.36 11.60
N GLN A 49 -9.68 -10.47 11.21
CA GLN A 49 -8.40 -10.79 11.81
C GLN A 49 -7.47 -9.63 11.40
N LYS A 50 -7.37 -8.63 12.29
CA LYS A 50 -6.13 -7.88 12.40
C LYS A 50 -5.04 -8.95 12.50
N MET A 51 -4.44 -9.29 11.37
CA MET A 51 -3.17 -9.99 11.40
C MET A 51 -2.21 -9.02 12.07
N THR A 52 -2.09 -9.13 13.38
CA THR A 52 -0.99 -8.54 14.14
C THR A 52 0.26 -9.34 13.80
N THR A 53 0.64 -9.31 12.54
CA THR A 53 1.97 -9.71 12.14
C THR A 53 2.87 -8.58 12.61
N ASN A 54 3.68 -8.86 13.60
CA ASN A 54 4.74 -7.97 14.05
C ASN A 54 5.70 -7.78 12.86
N VAL A 55 5.45 -6.75 12.05
CA VAL A 55 6.31 -6.45 10.91
C VAL A 55 7.66 -6.01 11.45
N GLN A 56 8.70 -6.70 11.03
CA GLN A 56 10.07 -6.37 11.42
C GLN A 56 10.85 -5.81 10.23
N LEU A 57 11.76 -4.90 10.52
CA LEU A 57 12.70 -4.42 9.51
C LEU A 57 13.63 -5.56 9.10
N ARG A 58 13.64 -5.91 7.82
CA ARG A 58 14.54 -6.90 7.21
C ARG A 58 15.32 -6.27 6.08
N GLY A 59 16.47 -6.84 5.77
CA GLY A 59 17.38 -6.30 4.77
C GLY A 59 18.04 -5.00 5.22
N SER A 60 18.67 -4.32 4.30
CA SER A 60 19.42 -3.09 4.54
C SER A 60 19.07 -2.00 3.53
N ALA A 61 19.15 -0.76 3.95
CA ALA A 61 19.09 0.37 3.04
C ALA A 61 20.41 0.42 2.25
N GLU A 62 20.30 0.26 0.94
CA GLU A 62 21.43 0.27 0.01
C GLU A 62 21.15 1.22 -1.15
N ARG A 63 22.21 1.71 -1.78
CA ARG A 63 22.07 2.50 -3.01
C ARG A 63 21.43 1.68 -4.12
N LEU A 64 20.39 2.22 -4.74
CA LEU A 64 19.72 1.62 -5.89
C LEU A 64 20.32 2.15 -7.19
N GLN A 65 21.38 1.51 -7.68
CA GLN A 65 22.20 1.95 -8.82
C GLN A 65 21.36 2.26 -10.07
N LYS A 66 20.47 1.35 -10.46
CA LYS A 66 19.63 1.50 -11.68
C LYS A 66 18.70 2.71 -11.64
N ARG A 67 18.32 3.16 -10.45
CA ARG A 67 17.43 4.30 -10.22
C ARG A 67 18.17 5.55 -9.77
N ARG A 68 19.49 5.46 -9.54
CA ARG A 68 20.33 6.53 -9.02
C ARG A 68 19.84 7.10 -7.68
N ILE A 69 19.19 6.25 -6.87
CA ILE A 69 18.75 6.62 -5.52
C ILE A 69 19.88 6.30 -4.55
N SER A 70 20.29 7.29 -3.76
CA SER A 70 21.36 7.13 -2.79
C SER A 70 20.94 6.27 -1.60
N GLU A 71 21.89 5.68 -0.91
CA GLU A 71 21.65 4.98 0.36
C GLU A 71 20.98 5.89 1.39
N LYS A 72 21.39 7.15 1.47
CA LYS A 72 20.81 8.15 2.37
C LYS A 72 19.28 8.31 2.15
N ILE A 73 18.83 8.34 0.90
CA ILE A 73 17.41 8.41 0.58
C ILE A 73 16.72 7.08 0.92
N CYS A 74 17.35 5.94 0.63
CA CYS A 74 16.81 4.63 1.04
C CYS A 74 16.67 4.53 2.56
N GLN A 75 17.64 5.00 3.33
CA GLN A 75 17.58 5.07 4.81
C GLN A 75 16.45 5.99 5.28
N LYS A 76 16.32 7.18 4.68
CA LYS A 76 15.26 8.14 4.99
C LYS A 76 13.88 7.53 4.81
N TYR A 77 13.63 6.92 3.65
CA TYR A 77 12.33 6.37 3.30
C TYR A 77 12.10 4.93 3.80
N LYS A 78 13.08 4.33 4.48
CA LYS A 78 13.03 2.93 4.89
C LYS A 78 12.73 1.99 3.71
N ILE A 79 13.49 2.19 2.63
CA ILE A 79 13.53 1.30 1.48
C ILE A 79 14.70 0.36 1.67
N HIS A 80 14.42 -0.92 1.88
CA HIS A 80 15.45 -1.92 2.11
C HIS A 80 15.52 -2.91 0.96
N LYS A 81 16.73 -3.37 0.70
CA LYS A 81 16.98 -4.52 -0.14
C LYS A 81 17.18 -5.75 0.75
N ASP A 82 16.42 -6.79 0.49
CA ASP A 82 16.46 -8.05 1.20
C ASP A 82 16.60 -9.17 0.17
N GLY A 83 17.82 -9.59 -0.08
CA GLY A 83 18.15 -10.52 -1.16
C GLY A 83 17.72 -10.00 -2.54
N ASN A 84 16.72 -10.65 -3.12
CA ASN A 84 16.21 -10.34 -4.46
C ASN A 84 14.95 -9.46 -4.45
N VAL A 85 14.51 -8.98 -3.29
CA VAL A 85 13.32 -8.15 -3.16
C VAL A 85 13.65 -6.76 -2.64
N LEU A 86 12.78 -5.81 -2.95
CA LEU A 86 12.74 -4.50 -2.32
C LEU A 86 11.59 -4.45 -1.33
N ARG A 87 11.86 -3.91 -0.15
CA ARG A 87 10.92 -3.72 0.93
C ARG A 87 10.67 -2.24 1.14
N PHE A 88 9.40 -1.84 1.13
CA PHE A 88 8.94 -0.49 1.40
C PHE A 88 8.17 -0.51 2.70
N TYR A 89 8.72 0.10 3.74
CA TYR A 89 8.12 0.09 5.06
C TYR A 89 7.17 1.27 5.25
N TYR A 90 5.98 0.98 5.73
CA TYR A 90 4.90 1.93 5.97
C TYR A 90 4.74 2.19 7.46
N PHE A 91 4.57 3.45 7.77
CA PHE A 91 4.47 3.93 9.14
C PHE A 91 3.19 4.75 9.29
N THR A 92 2.64 4.76 10.51
CA THR A 92 1.60 5.73 10.89
C THR A 92 2.16 7.15 10.84
N GLU A 93 1.30 8.14 10.93
CA GLU A 93 1.71 9.55 11.10
C GLU A 93 2.56 9.76 12.36
N SER A 94 2.32 8.97 13.40
CA SER A 94 3.12 8.96 14.64
C SER A 94 4.45 8.21 14.54
N GLY A 95 4.78 7.65 13.37
CA GLY A 95 6.05 6.95 13.14
C GLY A 95 6.09 5.49 13.60
N VAL A 96 4.94 4.88 13.88
CA VAL A 96 4.86 3.45 14.23
C VAL A 96 4.85 2.60 12.96
N LEU A 97 5.74 1.60 12.89
CA LEU A 97 5.79 0.66 11.78
C LEU A 97 4.53 -0.23 11.78
N GLU A 98 3.76 -0.20 10.69
CA GLU A 98 2.53 -0.97 10.56
C GLU A 98 2.58 -2.03 9.46
N GLY A 99 3.28 -1.77 8.38
CA GLY A 99 3.27 -2.66 7.23
C GLY A 99 4.51 -2.56 6.36
N CYS A 100 4.61 -3.52 5.47
CA CYS A 100 5.66 -3.58 4.47
C CYS A 100 5.08 -4.05 3.13
N LYS A 101 5.33 -3.30 2.08
CA LYS A 101 5.10 -3.73 0.71
C LYS A 101 6.39 -4.33 0.16
N VAL A 102 6.31 -5.54 -0.32
CA VAL A 102 7.45 -6.29 -0.86
C VAL A 102 7.31 -6.39 -2.38
N LYS A 103 8.37 -6.04 -3.10
CA LYS A 103 8.43 -6.06 -4.56
C LYS A 103 9.52 -7.01 -5.02
N THR A 104 9.16 -8.01 -5.81
CA THR A 104 10.12 -8.89 -6.47
C THR A 104 10.71 -8.26 -7.75
N LYS A 105 11.74 -8.88 -8.32
CA LYS A 105 12.31 -8.50 -9.62
C LYS A 105 11.28 -8.56 -10.75
N ASP A 106 10.38 -9.54 -10.69
CA ASP A 106 9.33 -9.78 -11.70
C ASP A 106 8.10 -8.89 -11.51
N LYS A 107 8.22 -7.85 -10.66
CA LYS A 107 7.16 -6.89 -10.35
C LYS A 107 5.93 -7.51 -9.67
N VAL A 108 6.10 -8.63 -8.98
CA VAL A 108 5.07 -9.16 -8.10
C VAL A 108 5.13 -8.40 -6.77
N PHE A 109 3.96 -8.02 -6.27
CA PHE A 109 3.82 -7.29 -5.01
C PHE A 109 3.10 -8.17 -3.98
N THR A 110 3.66 -8.21 -2.78
CA THR A 110 3.02 -8.82 -1.60
C THR A 110 3.06 -7.83 -0.44
N TYR A 111 2.25 -8.08 0.57
CA TYR A 111 2.12 -7.19 1.72
C TYR A 111 2.30 -7.97 3.01
N GLU A 112 3.03 -7.40 3.97
CA GLU A 112 3.21 -7.92 5.32
C GLU A 112 2.63 -6.89 6.30
N GLY A 113 1.88 -7.34 7.28
CA GLY A 113 1.21 -6.45 8.24
C GLY A 113 0.09 -5.64 7.62
N ASN A 114 -0.20 -4.50 8.24
CA ASN A 114 -1.22 -3.56 7.78
C ASN A 114 -0.54 -2.43 7.00
N VAL A 115 -0.63 -2.44 5.66
CA VAL A 115 -0.22 -1.28 4.88
C VAL A 115 -1.26 -0.19 5.11
N PRO A 116 -0.93 0.86 5.86
CA PRO A 116 -1.90 1.88 6.24
C PRO A 116 -2.44 2.61 5.01
N GLY A 117 -3.63 3.16 5.14
CA GLY A 117 -4.20 4.01 4.10
C GLY A 117 -3.51 5.37 3.95
N THR A 118 -2.38 5.56 4.65
CA THR A 118 -1.51 6.74 4.58
C THR A 118 -0.63 6.69 3.33
N LEU A 119 -0.13 7.84 2.91
CA LEU A 119 0.81 7.93 1.82
C LEU A 119 2.19 7.41 2.26
N PHE A 120 2.89 6.71 1.37
CA PHE A 120 4.26 6.29 1.64
C PHE A 120 5.17 7.49 1.89
N GLY A 121 5.90 7.49 2.98
CA GLY A 121 6.76 8.59 3.38
C GLY A 121 6.06 9.74 4.09
N GLN A 122 4.74 9.70 4.32
CA GLN A 122 3.97 10.75 4.97
C GLN A 122 4.54 11.10 6.36
N HIS A 123 4.90 10.10 7.16
CA HIS A 123 5.50 10.26 8.50
C HIS A 123 6.82 11.03 8.54
N LEU A 124 7.46 11.26 7.38
CA LEU A 124 8.73 11.99 7.28
C LEU A 124 8.57 13.50 7.30
N PHE A 125 7.33 13.99 7.19
CA PHE A 125 7.03 15.40 7.02
C PHE A 125 5.96 15.84 8.01
N PRO A 126 6.05 17.07 8.53
CA PRO A 126 5.05 17.59 9.45
C PRO A 126 3.70 17.76 8.74
N ALA A 127 2.63 17.64 9.50
CA ALA A 127 1.25 17.91 9.07
C ALA A 127 1.01 19.41 8.87
N SER A 128 1.84 20.05 8.07
CA SER A 128 1.76 21.48 7.79
C SER A 128 2.59 21.81 6.56
N GLY A 129 2.26 22.89 5.91
CA GLY A 129 3.02 23.33 4.75
C GLY A 129 2.12 23.79 3.60
N LYS A 130 2.76 24.27 2.53
CA LYS A 130 2.02 24.81 1.38
C LYS A 130 1.95 23.85 0.20
N ARG A 131 2.77 22.81 0.19
CA ARG A 131 2.94 21.93 -0.99
C ARG A 131 3.39 20.56 -0.56
N VAL A 132 2.92 19.55 -1.25
CA VAL A 132 3.38 18.18 -1.23
C VAL A 132 3.43 17.66 -2.67
N VAL A 133 4.39 16.83 -2.98
CA VAL A 133 4.46 16.11 -4.26
C VAL A 133 4.02 14.68 -4.00
N ILE A 134 3.00 14.24 -4.71
CA ILE A 134 2.47 12.88 -4.63
C ILE A 134 2.82 12.16 -5.92
N THR A 135 3.54 11.06 -5.82
CA THR A 135 3.91 10.20 -6.94
C THR A 135 3.08 8.92 -6.94
N GLU A 136 3.09 8.18 -8.04
CA GLU A 136 2.36 6.92 -8.14
C GLU A 136 3.02 5.81 -7.31
N GLY A 137 4.34 5.75 -7.27
CA GLY A 137 5.08 4.66 -6.66
C GLY A 137 6.18 5.13 -5.69
N GLU A 138 6.55 4.23 -4.79
CA GLU A 138 7.52 4.48 -3.72
C GLU A 138 8.91 4.87 -4.25
N LEU A 139 9.35 4.20 -5.33
CA LEU A 139 10.65 4.52 -5.94
C LEU A 139 10.63 5.87 -6.65
N ASP A 140 9.48 6.32 -7.13
CA ASP A 140 9.36 7.60 -7.77
C ASP A 140 9.41 8.73 -6.74
N ALA A 141 8.77 8.55 -5.56
CA ALA A 141 8.91 9.48 -4.43
C ALA A 141 10.37 9.60 -3.98
N ALA A 142 11.07 8.46 -3.85
CA ALA A 142 12.47 8.43 -3.49
C ALA A 142 13.37 9.10 -4.56
N SER A 143 13.11 8.86 -5.85
CA SER A 143 13.84 9.50 -6.95
C SER A 143 13.61 11.02 -6.99
N CYS A 144 12.38 11.46 -6.79
CA CYS A 144 12.05 12.89 -6.70
C CYS A 144 12.72 13.54 -5.48
N SER A 145 12.77 12.83 -4.34
CA SER A 145 13.46 13.33 -3.13
C SER A 145 14.98 13.45 -3.32
N GLU A 146 15.59 12.59 -4.15
CA GLU A 146 16.99 12.71 -4.54
C GLU A 146 17.24 13.95 -5.40
N ALA A 147 16.33 14.20 -6.35
CA ALA A 147 16.47 15.30 -7.31
C ALA A 147 16.11 16.67 -6.73
N MET A 148 15.18 16.71 -5.78
CA MET A 148 14.66 17.95 -5.18
C MET A 148 14.71 17.87 -3.64
N PRO A 149 15.89 17.98 -3.05
CA PRO A 149 16.04 17.94 -1.60
C PRO A 149 15.27 19.09 -0.94
N GLY A 150 14.59 18.77 0.17
CA GLY A 150 13.79 19.76 0.91
C GLY A 150 12.31 19.83 0.52
N TRP A 151 11.91 19.16 -0.55
CA TRP A 151 10.50 19.04 -0.90
C TRP A 151 9.86 17.80 -0.25
N PRO A 152 8.63 17.91 0.29
CA PRO A 152 7.89 16.75 0.78
C PRO A 152 7.48 15.87 -0.42
N MET A 153 8.08 14.69 -0.51
CA MET A 153 7.79 13.69 -1.55
C MET A 153 7.16 12.47 -0.92
N VAL A 154 5.97 12.12 -1.35
CA VAL A 154 5.21 10.96 -0.88
C VAL A 154 4.68 10.16 -2.06
N SER A 155 4.23 8.94 -1.85
CA SER A 155 3.57 8.20 -2.91
C SER A 155 2.29 7.50 -2.47
N LEU A 156 1.49 7.14 -3.47
CA LEU A 156 0.30 6.29 -3.28
C LEU A 156 0.72 4.88 -2.83
N PRO A 157 0.00 4.26 -1.90
CA PRO A 157 0.32 2.90 -1.44
C PRO A 157 0.00 1.81 -2.47
N SER A 158 -1.01 2.04 -3.31
CA SER A 158 -1.55 1.01 -4.23
C SER A 158 -1.74 1.50 -5.66
N GLY A 159 -0.94 2.47 -6.09
CA GLY A 159 -0.98 3.01 -7.45
C GLY A 159 -2.18 3.92 -7.75
N ALA A 160 -2.30 4.33 -9.02
CA ALA A 160 -3.23 5.37 -9.45
C ALA A 160 -4.71 5.05 -9.20
N ALA A 161 -5.13 3.80 -9.28
CA ALA A 161 -6.52 3.39 -9.03
C ALA A 161 -7.01 3.73 -7.60
N SER A 162 -6.09 3.76 -6.63
CA SER A 162 -6.41 4.11 -5.23
C SER A 162 -6.22 5.60 -4.90
N ALA A 163 -5.80 6.42 -5.86
CA ALA A 163 -5.37 7.80 -5.63
C ALA A 163 -6.41 8.63 -4.89
N ARG A 164 -7.65 8.64 -5.38
CA ARG A 164 -8.73 9.43 -4.76
C ARG A 164 -8.90 9.11 -3.27
N LYS A 165 -8.99 7.82 -2.93
CA LYS A 165 -9.20 7.36 -1.55
C LYS A 165 -8.00 7.69 -0.66
N SER A 166 -6.78 7.46 -1.17
CA SER A 166 -5.55 7.71 -0.42
C SER A 166 -5.32 9.20 -0.18
N VAL A 167 -5.56 10.04 -1.19
CA VAL A 167 -5.42 11.49 -1.06
C VAL A 167 -6.49 12.08 -0.14
N GLN A 168 -7.75 11.65 -0.26
CA GLN A 168 -8.82 12.11 0.63
C GLN A 168 -8.52 11.81 2.11
N ARG A 169 -7.90 10.68 2.41
CA ARG A 169 -7.49 10.33 3.78
C ARG A 169 -6.32 11.19 4.28
N ALA A 170 -5.45 11.63 3.38
CA ALA A 170 -4.31 12.46 3.72
C ALA A 170 -4.63 13.97 3.79
N ILE A 171 -5.83 14.42 3.35
CA ILE A 171 -6.20 15.85 3.40
C ILE A 171 -6.05 16.49 4.78
N PRO A 172 -6.38 15.84 5.91
CA PRO A 172 -6.17 16.43 7.23
C PRO A 172 -4.71 16.67 7.60
N TRP A 173 -3.80 15.97 6.96
CA TRP A 173 -2.35 16.11 7.13
C TRP A 173 -1.81 17.30 6.34
#